data_b681e00fade5294bc57415ae8bd2ffe0
#
_entry.id   b681e00fade5294bc57415ae8bd2ffe0
#
_cell.length_a   1.000
_cell.length_b   1.000
_cell.length_c   1.000
_cell.angle_alpha   90.00
_cell.angle_beta   90.00
_cell.angle_gamma   90.00
#
_symmetry.space_group_name_H-M   'P 1'
#
loop_
_entity.id
_entity.type
_entity.pdbx_description
1 polymer ?
#
loop_
_entity_poly.entity_id
_entity_poly.type
_entity_poly.pdbx_seq_one_letter_code
_entity_poly.pdbx_strand_id
1 'polypeptide(L)'
;MHNCLVGSEMCIRDRGILDPEDSLQAAKLNVDGIIVSNHGGRQLDGVISSAKSLPRIADAVGDKLDVLVDGGITSGLDVVRMLALGAKSVLLGRSWVYALAAKGQKGVEHVIDLIHKEMIVAMTLTGCRSLKDINRKVIDNSLIK
;
A
#
# COMPACT_ATOMS: atom_id res chain seq x y z
N MET A 1 -18.05 -13.22 -7.40
CA MET A 1 -18.71 -12.93 -8.70
C MET A 1 -17.93 -11.83 -9.36
N HIS A 2 -17.09 -12.18 -10.32
CA HIS A 2 -16.35 -11.20 -11.11
C HIS A 2 -17.27 -10.72 -12.23
N ASN A 3 -17.78 -9.49 -12.11
CA ASN A 3 -18.41 -8.83 -13.25
C ASN A 3 -17.29 -8.35 -14.19
N CYS A 4 -16.82 -9.25 -15.04
CA CYS A 4 -16.01 -8.89 -16.18
C CYS A 4 -16.91 -8.13 -17.16
N LEU A 5 -16.78 -6.82 -17.25
CA LEU A 5 -17.33 -6.05 -18.36
C LEU A 5 -16.44 -6.34 -19.57
N VAL A 6 -16.95 -7.19 -20.46
CA VAL A 6 -16.32 -7.55 -21.72
C VAL A 6 -16.13 -6.28 -22.56
N GLY A 7 -14.87 -5.94 -22.86
CA GLY A 7 -14.54 -4.89 -23.85
C GLY A 7 -13.89 -3.61 -23.33
N SER A 8 -13.49 -3.53 -22.06
CA SER A 8 -12.65 -2.44 -21.57
C SER A 8 -11.29 -3.00 -21.12
N GLU A 9 -10.19 -2.34 -21.46
CA GLU A 9 -8.88 -2.56 -20.86
C GLU A 9 -8.92 -2.09 -19.39
N MET A 10 -9.65 -2.83 -18.55
CA MET A 10 -9.81 -2.50 -17.15
C MET A 10 -8.77 -3.25 -16.34
N CYS A 11 -7.85 -2.51 -15.73
CA CYS A 11 -6.89 -3.07 -14.79
C CYS A 11 -7.59 -3.83 -13.67
N ILE A 12 -7.36 -5.15 -13.58
CA ILE A 12 -7.93 -5.99 -12.53
C ILE A 12 -6.99 -5.95 -11.32
N ARG A 13 -7.52 -5.49 -10.17
CA ARG A 13 -6.81 -5.51 -8.90
C ARG A 13 -7.63 -6.24 -7.85
N ASP A 14 -7.05 -7.28 -7.27
CA ASP A 14 -7.66 -8.02 -6.18
C ASP A 14 -7.23 -7.44 -4.81
N ARG A 15 -8.14 -7.37 -3.85
CA ARG A 15 -7.91 -6.74 -2.54
C ARG A 15 -8.22 -7.70 -1.40
N GLY A 16 -7.40 -7.63 -0.34
CA GLY A 16 -7.54 -8.49 0.83
C GLY A 16 -6.51 -9.61 0.86
N ILE A 17 -5.52 -9.55 -0.01
CA ILE A 17 -4.46 -10.54 -0.09
C ILE A 17 -3.48 -10.33 1.08
N LEU A 18 -3.27 -11.36 1.89
CA LEU A 18 -2.37 -11.35 3.04
C LEU A 18 -1.40 -12.52 3.04
N ASP A 19 -1.59 -13.46 2.13
CA ASP A 19 -0.75 -14.65 1.99
C ASP A 19 0.02 -14.66 0.67
N PRO A 20 1.32 -15.04 0.68
CA PRO A 20 2.12 -15.16 -0.55
C PRO A 20 1.59 -16.19 -1.55
N GLU A 21 0.98 -17.30 -1.09
CA GLU A 21 0.44 -18.32 -1.99
C GLU A 21 -0.77 -17.79 -2.75
N ASP A 22 -1.67 -17.06 -2.08
CA ASP A 22 -2.80 -16.38 -2.72
C ASP A 22 -2.31 -15.35 -3.75
N SER A 23 -1.24 -14.61 -3.42
CA SER A 23 -0.66 -13.63 -4.36
C SER A 23 -0.08 -14.30 -5.61
N LEU A 24 0.54 -15.48 -5.47
CA LEU A 24 1.02 -16.28 -6.60
C LEU A 24 -0.13 -16.82 -7.45
N GLN A 25 -1.27 -17.19 -6.84
CA GLN A 25 -2.46 -17.58 -7.60
C GLN A 25 -3.03 -16.41 -8.40
N ALA A 26 -3.11 -15.21 -7.79
CA ALA A 26 -3.51 -13.99 -8.48
C ALA A 26 -2.61 -13.72 -9.70
N ALA A 27 -1.30 -13.86 -9.56
CA ALA A 27 -0.36 -13.71 -10.67
C ALA A 27 -0.61 -14.72 -11.79
N LYS A 28 -0.97 -15.98 -11.48
CA LYS A 28 -1.32 -17.01 -12.49
C LYS A 28 -2.61 -16.68 -13.26
N LEU A 29 -3.50 -15.93 -12.64
CA LEU A 29 -4.76 -15.47 -13.24
C LEU A 29 -4.59 -14.19 -14.09
N ASN A 30 -3.35 -13.72 -14.26
CA ASN A 30 -3.00 -12.53 -15.02
C ASN A 30 -3.74 -11.26 -14.57
N VAL A 31 -3.90 -11.08 -13.25
CA VAL A 31 -4.36 -9.80 -12.71
C VAL A 31 -3.23 -8.76 -12.82
N ASP A 32 -3.58 -7.48 -13.01
CA ASP A 32 -2.58 -6.40 -13.15
C ASP A 32 -1.90 -6.04 -11.84
N GLY A 33 -2.58 -6.28 -10.72
CA GLY A 33 -2.06 -5.99 -9.39
C GLY A 33 -2.90 -6.55 -8.27
N ILE A 34 -2.34 -6.47 -7.07
CA ILE A 34 -3.02 -6.85 -5.83
C ILE A 34 -2.92 -5.73 -4.80
N ILE A 35 -3.88 -5.71 -3.88
CA ILE A 35 -3.86 -4.82 -2.73
C ILE A 35 -3.71 -5.65 -1.47
N VAL A 36 -2.54 -5.57 -0.85
CA VAL A 36 -2.26 -6.18 0.45
C VAL A 36 -3.07 -5.42 1.50
N SER A 37 -4.04 -6.08 2.09
CA SER A 37 -5.05 -5.43 2.94
C SER A 37 -5.68 -6.41 3.91
N ASN A 38 -5.75 -6.03 5.19
CA ASN A 38 -6.56 -6.70 6.19
C ASN A 38 -7.94 -6.02 6.39
N HIS A 39 -8.35 -5.17 5.46
CA HIS A 39 -9.57 -4.37 5.57
C HIS A 39 -9.69 -3.54 6.87
N GLY A 40 -8.54 -3.18 7.48
CA GLY A 40 -8.48 -2.48 8.77
C GLY A 40 -8.94 -3.34 9.95
N GLY A 41 -8.84 -4.67 9.85
CA GLY A 41 -9.30 -5.63 10.86
C GLY A 41 -10.83 -5.75 10.99
N ARG A 42 -11.60 -5.16 10.06
CA ARG A 42 -13.07 -5.08 10.15
C ARG A 42 -13.79 -6.31 9.63
N GLN A 43 -13.18 -7.10 8.77
CA GLN A 43 -13.75 -8.33 8.22
C GLN A 43 -13.48 -9.52 9.15
N LEU A 44 -12.26 -9.65 9.61
CA LEU A 44 -11.85 -10.67 10.55
C LEU A 44 -10.83 -10.06 11.52
N ASP A 45 -11.14 -10.11 12.81
CA ASP A 45 -10.22 -9.64 13.85
C ASP A 45 -9.07 -10.63 14.06
N GLY A 46 -7.93 -10.13 14.57
CA GLY A 46 -6.76 -10.94 14.85
C GLY A 46 -5.93 -11.36 13.62
N VAL A 47 -6.30 -10.97 12.41
CA VAL A 47 -5.48 -11.23 11.23
C VAL A 47 -4.19 -10.41 11.23
N ILE A 48 -3.18 -10.91 10.51
CA ILE A 48 -1.89 -10.24 10.34
C ILE A 48 -2.07 -8.82 9.78
N SER A 49 -1.23 -7.88 10.21
CA SER A 49 -1.25 -6.53 9.64
C SER A 49 -0.71 -6.53 8.21
N SER A 50 -1.23 -5.61 7.39
CA SER A 50 -0.78 -5.43 6.00
C SER A 50 0.71 -5.15 5.92
N ALA A 51 1.26 -4.30 6.81
CA ALA A 51 2.68 -3.99 6.88
C ALA A 51 3.56 -5.22 7.15
N LYS A 52 3.09 -6.16 7.99
CA LYS A 52 3.83 -7.39 8.31
C LYS A 52 3.75 -8.43 7.19
N SER A 53 2.66 -8.46 6.44
CA SER A 53 2.46 -9.37 5.31
C SER A 53 3.16 -8.90 4.04
N LEU A 54 3.22 -7.59 3.83
CA LEU A 54 3.70 -6.94 2.61
C LEU A 54 5.09 -7.41 2.13
N PRO A 55 6.15 -7.52 2.96
CA PRO A 55 7.47 -7.90 2.46
C PRO A 55 7.48 -9.27 1.80
N ARG A 56 6.81 -10.26 2.40
CA ARG A 56 6.75 -11.63 1.89
C ARG A 56 5.99 -11.71 0.56
N ILE A 57 4.92 -10.93 0.44
CA ILE A 57 4.13 -10.84 -0.78
C ILE A 57 4.92 -10.12 -1.88
N ALA A 58 5.55 -8.98 -1.56
CA ALA A 58 6.38 -8.26 -2.52
C ALA A 58 7.55 -9.10 -3.05
N ASP A 59 8.16 -9.94 -2.21
CA ASP A 59 9.22 -10.88 -2.62
C ASP A 59 8.69 -11.99 -3.54
N ALA A 60 7.45 -12.41 -3.37
CA ALA A 60 6.86 -13.49 -4.16
C ALA A 60 6.38 -13.05 -5.55
N VAL A 61 5.86 -11.81 -5.68
CA VAL A 61 5.16 -11.38 -6.90
C VAL A 61 5.47 -9.96 -7.38
N GLY A 62 6.34 -9.22 -6.69
CA GLY A 62 6.61 -7.81 -7.02
C GLY A 62 7.26 -7.58 -8.40
N ASP A 63 7.80 -8.61 -9.02
CA ASP A 63 8.31 -8.64 -10.39
C ASP A 63 7.25 -9.02 -11.45
N LYS A 64 6.08 -9.50 -11.01
CA LYS A 64 5.03 -10.06 -11.88
C LYS A 64 3.80 -9.16 -11.97
N LEU A 65 3.48 -8.45 -10.90
CA LEU A 65 2.29 -7.61 -10.83
C LEU A 65 2.48 -6.42 -9.87
N ASP A 66 1.61 -5.44 -9.96
CA ASP A 66 1.65 -4.28 -9.08
C ASP A 66 1.19 -4.65 -7.67
N VAL A 67 2.07 -4.47 -6.69
CA VAL A 67 1.74 -4.66 -5.27
C VAL A 67 1.39 -3.31 -4.64
N LEU A 68 0.13 -3.15 -4.26
CA LEU A 68 -0.36 -2.00 -3.51
C LEU A 68 -0.64 -2.42 -2.07
N VAL A 69 -0.75 -1.46 -1.17
CA VAL A 69 -1.05 -1.74 0.24
C VAL A 69 -2.00 -0.70 0.83
N ASP A 70 -2.84 -1.14 1.74
CA ASP A 70 -3.61 -0.28 2.63
C ASP A 70 -3.53 -0.73 4.10
N GLY A 71 -4.16 0.04 4.97
CA GLY A 71 -4.25 -0.25 6.40
C GLY A 71 -3.17 0.44 7.24
N GLY A 72 -3.63 1.29 8.16
CA GLY A 72 -2.78 1.95 9.15
C GLY A 72 -1.95 3.13 8.63
N ILE A 73 -2.11 3.55 7.40
CA ILE A 73 -1.33 4.64 6.79
C ILE A 73 -2.00 5.97 7.15
N THR A 74 -1.30 6.79 7.93
CA THR A 74 -1.80 8.07 8.45
C THR A 74 -0.85 9.24 8.24
N SER A 75 0.39 8.97 7.84
CA SER A 75 1.45 9.97 7.69
C SER A 75 2.30 9.73 6.45
N GLY A 76 3.05 10.73 6.02
CA GLY A 76 4.03 10.59 4.94
C GLY A 76 5.16 9.63 5.29
N LEU A 77 5.52 9.51 6.56
CA LEU A 77 6.48 8.51 7.02
C LEU A 77 5.96 7.07 6.82
N ASP A 78 4.66 6.84 7.08
CA ASP A 78 4.06 5.52 6.83
C ASP A 78 4.09 5.18 5.35
N VAL A 79 3.85 6.14 4.47
CA VAL A 79 3.97 5.95 3.02
C VAL A 79 5.38 5.49 2.66
N VAL A 80 6.42 6.20 3.12
CA VAL A 80 7.83 5.84 2.86
C VAL A 80 8.14 4.44 3.38
N ARG A 81 7.65 4.07 4.57
CA ARG A 81 7.82 2.71 5.13
C ARG A 81 7.19 1.64 4.24
N MET A 82 5.96 1.85 3.77
CA MET A 82 5.27 0.87 2.92
C MET A 82 5.95 0.72 1.56
N LEU A 83 6.42 1.81 0.95
CA LEU A 83 7.22 1.76 -0.27
C LEU A 83 8.53 0.99 -0.03
N ALA A 84 9.22 1.23 1.08
CA ALA A 84 10.45 0.53 1.44
C ALA A 84 10.22 -0.97 1.68
N LEU A 85 9.03 -1.38 2.15
CA LEU A 85 8.63 -2.79 2.31
C LEU A 85 8.25 -3.47 1.00
N GLY A 86 8.20 -2.74 -0.11
CA GLY A 86 8.01 -3.28 -1.45
C GLY A 86 6.67 -2.96 -2.11
N ALA A 87 5.86 -2.07 -1.52
CA ALA A 87 4.67 -1.59 -2.21
C ALA A 87 5.04 -0.61 -3.35
N LYS A 88 4.34 -0.68 -4.46
CA LYS A 88 4.42 0.30 -5.55
C LYS A 88 3.63 1.56 -5.24
N SER A 89 2.53 1.43 -4.50
CA SER A 89 1.69 2.53 -4.09
C SER A 89 0.89 2.18 -2.83
N VAL A 90 0.31 3.20 -2.19
CA VAL A 90 -0.48 3.06 -0.98
C VAL A 90 -1.89 3.62 -1.16
N LEU A 91 -2.85 3.09 -0.39
CA LEU A 91 -4.20 3.61 -0.33
C LEU A 91 -4.49 4.15 1.07
N LEU A 92 -5.05 5.35 1.11
CA LEU A 92 -5.47 6.00 2.34
C LEU A 92 -6.93 5.64 2.63
N GLY A 93 -7.25 5.34 3.87
CA GLY A 93 -8.60 5.10 4.35
C GLY A 93 -9.11 6.27 5.19
N ARG A 94 -9.07 6.10 6.52
CA ARG A 94 -9.66 7.05 7.48
C ARG A 94 -9.11 8.48 7.40
N SER A 95 -7.85 8.65 7.04
CA SER A 95 -7.19 9.97 6.98
C SER A 95 -7.94 10.93 6.05
N TRP A 96 -8.25 10.51 4.82
CA TRP A 96 -8.97 11.36 3.88
C TRP A 96 -10.46 11.51 4.25
N VAL A 97 -11.07 10.46 4.83
CA VAL A 97 -12.48 10.51 5.25
C VAL A 97 -12.67 11.55 6.37
N TYR A 98 -11.79 11.55 7.36
CA TYR A 98 -11.85 12.56 8.43
C TYR A 98 -11.58 13.97 7.92
N ALA A 99 -10.65 14.13 6.99
CA ALA A 99 -10.37 15.42 6.36
C ALA A 99 -11.57 15.93 5.56
N LEU A 100 -12.23 15.04 4.81
CA LEU A 100 -13.47 15.33 4.08
C LEU A 100 -14.60 15.77 5.04
N ALA A 101 -14.79 15.03 6.12
CA ALA A 101 -15.82 15.34 7.11
C ALA A 101 -15.56 16.68 7.81
N ALA A 102 -14.29 17.04 8.06
CA ALA A 102 -13.91 18.27 8.74
C ALA A 102 -14.03 19.52 7.87
N LYS A 103 -13.61 19.47 6.59
CA LYS A 103 -13.48 20.66 5.72
C LYS A 103 -13.84 20.39 4.25
N GLY A 104 -14.57 19.32 3.95
CA GLY A 104 -14.93 19.01 2.57
C GLY A 104 -13.69 18.79 1.68
N GLN A 105 -13.79 19.20 0.43
CA GLN A 105 -12.71 19.09 -0.55
C GLN A 105 -11.39 19.71 -0.07
N LYS A 106 -11.44 20.91 0.52
CA LYS A 106 -10.25 21.60 1.05
C LYS A 106 -9.55 20.80 2.16
N GLY A 107 -10.29 20.01 2.93
CA GLY A 107 -9.73 19.10 3.91
C GLY A 107 -8.93 17.97 3.26
N VAL A 108 -9.46 17.39 2.19
CA VAL A 108 -8.77 16.33 1.43
C VAL A 108 -7.50 16.87 0.77
N GLU A 109 -7.57 18.03 0.13
CA GLU A 109 -6.40 18.71 -0.43
C GLU A 109 -5.33 18.94 0.63
N HIS A 110 -5.74 19.44 1.80
CA HIS A 110 -4.82 19.70 2.91
C HIS A 110 -4.13 18.43 3.43
N VAL A 111 -4.85 17.33 3.59
CA VAL A 111 -4.23 16.08 4.10
C VAL A 111 -3.26 15.47 3.07
N ILE A 112 -3.55 15.59 1.77
CA ILE A 112 -2.63 15.16 0.71
C ILE A 112 -1.34 15.98 0.76
N ASP A 113 -1.45 17.31 0.85
CA ASP A 113 -0.31 18.22 0.97
C ASP A 113 0.53 17.95 2.23
N LEU A 114 -0.13 17.65 3.35
CA LEU A 114 0.55 17.33 4.60
C LEU A 114 1.36 16.02 4.45
N ILE A 115 0.74 14.96 3.97
CA ILE A 115 1.40 13.66 3.73
C ILE A 115 2.58 13.84 2.76
N HIS A 116 2.41 14.62 1.69
CA HIS A 116 3.49 14.89 0.74
C HIS A 116 4.68 15.59 1.40
N LYS A 117 4.44 16.62 2.21
CA LYS A 117 5.51 17.30 2.96
C LYS A 117 6.22 16.39 3.94
N GLU A 118 5.50 15.55 4.67
CA GLU A 118 6.07 14.57 5.58
C GLU A 118 6.91 13.51 4.82
N MET A 119 6.46 13.08 3.63
CA MET A 119 7.25 12.20 2.77
C MET A 119 8.58 12.84 2.37
N ILE A 120 8.57 14.11 1.95
CA ILE A 120 9.80 14.86 1.60
C ILE A 120 10.76 14.88 2.79
N VAL A 121 10.27 15.18 3.99
CA VAL A 121 11.10 15.18 5.21
C VAL A 121 11.68 13.79 5.48
N ALA A 122 10.86 12.74 5.43
CA ALA A 122 11.30 11.37 5.67
C ALA A 122 12.35 10.93 4.63
N MET A 123 12.14 11.23 3.34
CA MET A 123 13.08 10.94 2.27
C MET A 123 14.40 11.71 2.44
N THR A 124 14.34 12.97 2.84
CA THR A 124 15.53 13.80 3.08
C THR A 124 16.36 13.21 4.22
N LEU A 125 15.72 12.84 5.33
CA LEU A 125 16.41 12.27 6.50
C LEU A 125 17.01 10.88 6.24
N THR A 126 16.46 10.14 5.27
CA THR A 126 16.96 8.82 4.85
C THR A 126 17.88 8.88 3.63
N GLY A 127 18.15 10.07 3.08
CA GLY A 127 19.02 10.26 1.92
C GLY A 127 18.42 9.84 0.59
N CYS A 128 17.10 9.60 0.51
CA CYS A 128 16.40 9.26 -0.71
C CYS A 128 16.10 10.53 -1.54
N ARG A 129 16.63 10.61 -2.76
CA ARG A 129 16.40 11.74 -3.68
C ARG A 129 15.16 11.57 -4.55
N SER A 130 14.71 10.33 -4.74
CA SER A 130 13.54 9.97 -5.54
C SER A 130 12.82 8.78 -4.91
N LEU A 131 11.58 8.52 -5.34
CA LEU A 131 10.83 7.34 -4.89
C LEU A 131 11.55 6.02 -5.22
N LYS A 132 12.37 5.99 -6.27
CA LYS A 132 13.15 4.82 -6.69
C LYS A 132 14.28 4.47 -5.69
N ASP A 133 14.72 5.44 -4.90
CA ASP A 133 15.77 5.23 -3.90
C ASP A 133 15.23 4.59 -2.62
N ILE A 134 13.90 4.64 -2.43
CA ILE A 134 13.24 4.05 -1.27
C ILE A 134 13.29 2.53 -1.42
N ASN A 135 14.00 1.88 -0.52
CA ASN A 135 14.14 0.42 -0.47
C ASN A 135 14.34 -0.03 0.98
N ARG A 136 14.42 -1.34 1.22
CA ARG A 136 14.54 -1.91 2.58
C ARG A 136 15.75 -1.44 3.39
N LYS A 137 16.79 -0.85 2.76
CA LYS A 137 17.95 -0.32 3.50
C LYS A 137 17.62 0.91 4.35
N VAL A 138 16.51 1.60 4.06
CA VAL A 138 16.05 2.75 4.87
C VAL A 138 15.24 2.34 6.10
N ILE A 139 14.98 1.04 6.28
CA ILE A 139 14.26 0.47 7.41
C ILE A 139 15.22 -0.45 8.18
N ASP A 140 15.09 -0.47 9.50
CA ASP A 140 15.79 -1.47 10.31
C ASP A 140 15.24 -2.88 10.00
N ASN A 141 16.12 -3.74 9.48
CA ASN A 141 15.77 -5.12 9.09
C ASN A 141 15.35 -6.00 10.29
N SER A 142 15.62 -5.60 11.52
CA SER A 142 15.14 -6.31 12.72
C SER A 142 13.60 -6.26 12.86
N LEU A 143 12.95 -5.29 12.20
CA LEU A 143 11.50 -5.10 12.20
C LEU A 143 10.76 -5.96 11.15
N ILE A 144 11.49 -6.65 10.27
CA ILE A 144 10.94 -7.40 9.12
C ILE A 144 10.92 -8.92 9.37
N LYS A 145 11.50 -9.37 10.50
CA LYS A 145 11.56 -10.79 10.88
C LYS A 145 10.27 -11.33 11.46
#